data_19f709be7392442e17602233a8e60137
#
_entry.id   19f709be7392442e17602233a8e60137
#
_cell.length_a   1.000
_cell.length_b   1.000
_cell.length_c   1.000
_cell.angle_alpha   90.00
_cell.angle_beta   90.00
_cell.angle_gamma   90.00
#
_symmetry.space_group_name_H-M   'P 1'
#
loop_
_entity.id
_entity.type
_entity.pdbx_description
1 polymer ?
#
loop_
_entity_poly.entity_id
_entity_poly.type
_entity_poly.pdbx_seq_one_letter_code
_entity_poly.pdbx_strand_id
1 'polypeptide(L)'
;MSEIGWFPRKRFSPGSEFHFSTPHDTLWRVQEKVSQHILRPDEPESHTQGSAPSTAEETFLVQHDGSNQVAFMRVYIQVPHCGTEFEDPDDRRVQASQCRIYEVKALQKLAQHHANPVPSLLAVKDDIQGEDGYVLGGYVVYLLFEKVSATRIVDARLGPSSIMERNGFLQQFPREERNEIRAQFANANAELCQIDIVHWDPGADHLIWDSERSKL
;
A
#
# COMPACT_ATOMS: atom_id res chain seq x y z
N MET A 1 6.27 13.57 -21.56
CA MET A 1 6.20 14.35 -20.31
C MET A 1 7.01 13.59 -19.27
N SER A 2 7.96 14.24 -18.59
CA SER A 2 8.70 13.61 -17.48
C SER A 2 7.70 13.32 -16.35
N GLU A 3 7.68 12.08 -15.86
CA GLU A 3 6.89 11.73 -14.67
C GLU A 3 7.26 12.66 -13.52
N ILE A 4 6.27 13.25 -12.89
CA ILE A 4 6.47 14.08 -11.69
C ILE A 4 6.81 13.12 -10.55
N GLY A 5 7.99 13.29 -9.97
CA GLY A 5 8.39 12.51 -8.79
C GLY A 5 7.74 13.08 -7.54
N TRP A 6 6.60 12.52 -7.11
CA TRP A 6 5.86 12.97 -5.92
C TRP A 6 6.57 12.72 -4.59
N PHE A 7 7.59 11.88 -4.59
CA PHE A 7 8.36 11.56 -3.39
C PHE A 7 9.76 12.20 -3.50
N PRO A 8 10.05 13.24 -2.70
CA PRO A 8 11.35 13.90 -2.73
C PRO A 8 12.48 12.91 -2.45
N ARG A 9 13.37 12.71 -3.41
CA ARG A 9 14.50 11.79 -3.29
C ARG A 9 15.32 11.99 -2.02
N LYS A 10 15.50 13.25 -1.60
CA LYS A 10 16.23 13.59 -0.37
C LYS A 10 15.60 12.95 0.89
N ARG A 11 14.26 12.79 0.92
CA ARG A 11 13.53 12.24 2.06
C ARG A 11 13.35 10.72 1.98
N PHE A 12 13.33 10.16 0.76
CA PHE A 12 12.95 8.76 0.50
C PHE A 12 14.06 7.97 -0.23
N SER A 13 15.33 8.35 -0.04
CA SER A 13 16.46 7.60 -0.60
C SER A 13 16.94 6.50 0.36
N PRO A 14 17.70 5.52 -0.14
CA PRO A 14 18.39 4.56 0.73
C PRO A 14 19.17 5.25 1.84
N GLY A 15 19.02 4.77 3.08
CA GLY A 15 19.60 5.35 4.28
C GLY A 15 18.73 6.41 4.98
N SER A 16 17.63 6.88 4.35
CA SER A 16 16.68 7.79 5.02
C SER A 16 16.02 7.12 6.21
N GLU A 17 15.84 7.86 7.30
CA GLU A 17 15.36 7.37 8.58
C GLU A 17 13.92 7.79 8.84
N PHE A 18 13.11 6.86 9.34
CA PHE A 18 11.71 7.07 9.70
C PHE A 18 11.46 6.57 11.12
N HIS A 19 10.93 7.47 11.93
CA HIS A 19 10.63 7.22 13.33
C HIS A 19 9.13 6.99 13.51
N PHE A 20 8.78 5.89 14.22
CA PHE A 20 7.42 5.54 14.61
C PHE A 20 7.35 5.48 16.12
N SER A 21 6.44 6.24 16.72
CA SER A 21 6.29 6.33 18.18
C SER A 21 5.28 5.33 18.74
N THR A 22 4.42 4.76 17.87
CA THR A 22 3.35 3.83 18.24
C THR A 22 3.36 2.60 17.34
N PRO A 23 3.08 1.39 17.86
CA PRO A 23 2.82 1.04 19.27
C PRO A 23 4.08 1.09 20.15
N HIS A 24 5.26 1.08 19.56
CA HIS A 24 6.56 1.16 20.23
C HIS A 24 7.46 2.14 19.49
N ASP A 25 8.37 2.74 20.24
CA ASP A 25 9.35 3.66 19.69
C ASP A 25 10.37 2.90 18.83
N THR A 26 10.33 3.09 17.52
CA THR A 26 11.15 2.35 16.56
C THR A 26 11.70 3.26 15.47
N LEU A 27 12.93 2.98 15.05
CA LEU A 27 13.60 3.66 13.95
C LEU A 27 13.82 2.69 12.79
N TRP A 28 13.45 3.10 11.58
CA TRP A 28 13.54 2.31 10.38
C TRP A 28 14.30 3.06 9.29
N ARG A 29 15.17 2.34 8.56
CA ARG A 29 15.98 2.91 7.46
C ARG A 29 15.53 2.34 6.13
N VAL A 30 15.32 3.23 5.16
CA VAL A 30 15.02 2.84 3.78
C VAL A 30 16.21 2.07 3.20
N GLN A 31 15.91 0.91 2.62
CA GLN A 31 16.87 0.10 1.86
C GLN A 31 16.71 0.36 0.37
N GLU A 32 15.49 0.21 -0.12
CA GLU A 32 15.17 0.39 -1.54
C GLU A 32 13.70 0.76 -1.74
N LYS A 33 13.41 1.33 -2.90
CA LYS A 33 12.05 1.53 -3.40
C LYS A 33 11.57 0.26 -4.08
N VAL A 34 10.35 -0.17 -3.78
CA VAL A 34 9.73 -1.40 -4.30
C VAL A 34 8.74 -1.12 -5.40
N SER A 35 7.81 -0.19 -5.18
CA SER A 35 6.75 0.15 -6.13
C SER A 35 6.27 1.58 -5.99
N GLN A 36 5.57 2.07 -7.02
CA GLN A 36 4.89 3.36 -7.02
C GLN A 36 3.57 3.23 -7.77
N HIS A 37 2.52 3.83 -7.21
CA HIS A 37 1.20 3.96 -7.82
C HIS A 37 0.69 5.39 -7.65
N ILE A 38 -0.13 5.84 -8.59
CA ILE A 38 -0.74 7.17 -8.55
C ILE A 38 -2.22 7.01 -8.86
N LEU A 39 -3.06 7.44 -7.93
CA LEU A 39 -4.50 7.53 -8.11
C LEU A 39 -4.87 9.01 -8.22
N ARG A 40 -5.23 9.44 -9.41
CA ARG A 40 -5.58 10.83 -9.70
C ARG A 40 -6.88 10.84 -10.52
N PRO A 41 -8.03 11.04 -9.87
CA PRO A 41 -9.27 11.26 -10.58
C PRO A 41 -9.15 12.56 -11.43
N ASP A 42 -9.81 12.59 -12.58
CA ASP A 42 -9.88 13.78 -13.41
C ASP A 42 -10.58 14.92 -12.65
N GLU A 43 -10.26 16.17 -13.02
CA GLU A 43 -10.79 17.36 -12.32
C GLU A 43 -12.32 17.35 -12.18
N PRO A 44 -13.13 17.00 -13.20
CA PRO A 44 -14.58 16.92 -13.06
C PRO A 44 -15.02 15.87 -12.02
N GLU A 45 -14.29 14.79 -11.87
CA GLU A 45 -14.58 13.74 -10.89
C GLU A 45 -14.18 14.17 -9.48
N SER A 46 -13.10 14.94 -9.34
CA SER A 46 -12.60 15.42 -8.06
C SER A 46 -13.55 16.41 -7.36
N HIS A 47 -14.36 17.14 -8.14
CA HIS A 47 -15.40 18.04 -7.63
C HIS A 47 -16.71 17.34 -7.29
N THR A 48 -16.84 16.05 -7.60
CA THR A 48 -18.02 15.26 -7.23
C THR A 48 -17.99 14.99 -5.73
N GLN A 49 -19.07 15.33 -5.04
CA GLN A 49 -19.17 15.15 -3.58
C GLN A 49 -18.93 13.67 -3.21
N GLY A 50 -17.83 13.39 -2.52
CA GLY A 50 -17.43 12.05 -2.11
C GLY A 50 -16.34 11.39 -2.94
N SER A 51 -15.79 12.05 -3.98
CA SER A 51 -14.62 11.54 -4.68
C SER A 51 -13.40 11.48 -3.75
N ALA A 52 -12.55 10.48 -3.95
CA ALA A 52 -11.30 10.37 -3.20
C ALA A 52 -10.32 11.47 -3.65
N PRO A 53 -9.54 12.06 -2.74
CA PRO A 53 -8.49 13.01 -3.11
C PRO A 53 -7.43 12.31 -3.96
N SER A 54 -6.78 13.06 -4.84
CA SER A 54 -5.64 12.56 -5.61
C SER A 54 -4.51 12.14 -4.68
N THR A 55 -3.98 10.95 -4.89
CA THR A 55 -3.01 10.31 -4.00
C THR A 55 -1.87 9.71 -4.81
N ALA A 56 -0.65 9.93 -4.39
CA ALA A 56 0.51 9.12 -4.79
C ALA A 56 0.86 8.15 -3.66
N GLU A 57 1.18 6.92 -4.06
CA GLU A 57 1.61 5.84 -3.17
C GLU A 57 2.99 5.36 -3.58
N GLU A 58 3.86 5.17 -2.61
CA GLU A 58 5.17 4.54 -2.82
C GLU A 58 5.45 3.53 -1.70
N THR A 59 5.95 2.35 -2.07
CA THR A 59 6.32 1.30 -1.12
C THR A 59 7.83 1.14 -1.10
N PHE A 60 8.38 1.10 0.11
CA PHE A 60 9.80 0.95 0.40
C PHE A 60 10.06 -0.32 1.19
N LEU A 61 11.18 -0.97 0.92
CA LEU A 61 11.77 -1.94 1.83
C LEU A 61 12.53 -1.15 2.88
N VAL A 62 12.28 -1.43 4.16
CA VAL A 62 12.92 -0.77 5.28
C VAL A 62 13.49 -1.79 6.26
N GLN A 63 14.55 -1.42 6.96
CA GLN A 63 15.19 -2.22 7.99
C GLN A 63 15.12 -1.51 9.33
N HIS A 64 14.78 -2.25 10.38
CA HIS A 64 14.76 -1.76 11.75
C HIS A 64 16.18 -1.45 12.24
N ASP A 65 16.38 -0.29 12.85
CA ASP A 65 17.64 0.06 13.49
C ASP A 65 17.84 -0.78 14.76
N GLY A 66 18.99 -1.37 14.90
CA GLY A 66 19.31 -2.25 16.03
C GLY A 66 18.86 -3.71 15.91
N SER A 67 18.24 -4.10 14.79
CA SER A 67 17.94 -5.51 14.50
C SER A 67 18.05 -5.81 13.00
N ASN A 68 17.98 -7.11 12.64
CA ASN A 68 17.92 -7.53 11.23
C ASN A 68 16.49 -7.61 10.69
N GLN A 69 15.50 -7.11 11.44
CA GLN A 69 14.11 -7.14 11.00
C GLN A 69 13.93 -6.24 9.78
N VAL A 70 13.24 -6.77 8.77
CA VAL A 70 12.91 -6.08 7.52
C VAL A 70 11.39 -6.00 7.42
N ALA A 71 10.89 -4.86 6.93
CA ALA A 71 9.47 -4.59 6.76
C ALA A 71 9.22 -3.83 5.45
N PHE A 72 7.96 -3.73 5.05
CA PHE A 72 7.54 -2.79 4.02
C PHE A 72 6.96 -1.53 4.68
N MET A 73 7.38 -0.38 4.17
CA MET A 73 6.79 0.92 4.50
C MET A 73 6.09 1.46 3.27
N ARG A 74 4.78 1.61 3.35
CA ARG A 74 3.97 2.24 2.31
C ARG A 74 3.66 3.67 2.72
N VAL A 75 3.88 4.61 1.82
CA VAL A 75 3.66 6.03 2.08
C VAL A 75 2.61 6.55 1.10
N TYR A 76 1.58 7.17 1.63
CA TYR A 76 0.55 7.87 0.88
C TYR A 76 0.73 9.36 1.04
N ILE A 77 0.78 10.08 -0.07
CA ILE A 77 0.87 11.54 -0.08
C ILE A 77 -0.28 12.08 -0.91
N GLN A 78 -1.04 13.04 -0.37
CA GLN A 78 -1.97 13.79 -1.19
C GLN A 78 -1.21 14.58 -2.25
N VAL A 79 -1.66 14.49 -3.48
CA VAL A 79 -1.10 15.25 -4.62
C VAL A 79 -2.17 16.12 -5.24
N PRO A 80 -1.81 17.16 -6.00
CA PRO A 80 -2.78 18.00 -6.69
C PRO A 80 -3.64 17.20 -7.66
N HIS A 81 -4.87 17.65 -7.86
CA HIS A 81 -5.75 17.11 -8.89
C HIS A 81 -5.11 17.17 -10.27
N CYS A 82 -5.54 16.29 -11.15
CA CYS A 82 -5.05 16.26 -12.53
C CYS A 82 -5.29 17.61 -13.21
N GLY A 83 -4.23 18.19 -13.78
CA GLY A 83 -4.28 19.50 -14.44
C GLY A 83 -3.92 20.69 -13.54
N THR A 84 -3.88 20.52 -12.21
CA THR A 84 -3.58 21.61 -11.27
C THR A 84 -2.17 21.57 -10.68
N GLU A 85 -1.29 20.72 -11.21
CA GLU A 85 0.05 20.48 -10.66
C GLU A 85 0.95 21.71 -10.62
N PHE A 86 0.72 22.61 -11.58
CA PHE A 86 1.53 23.81 -11.78
C PHE A 86 0.80 25.10 -11.37
N GLU A 87 -0.36 24.99 -10.76
CA GLU A 87 -1.07 26.13 -10.19
C GLU A 87 -0.31 26.74 -9.01
N ASP A 88 -0.72 27.93 -8.60
CA ASP A 88 -0.14 28.58 -7.42
C ASP A 88 -0.28 27.68 -6.17
N PRO A 89 0.72 27.64 -5.29
CA PRO A 89 0.64 26.88 -4.05
C PRO A 89 -0.60 27.19 -3.19
N ASP A 90 -1.06 28.43 -3.16
CA ASP A 90 -2.28 28.82 -2.42
C ASP A 90 -3.54 28.22 -3.07
N ASP A 91 -3.60 28.13 -4.41
CA ASP A 91 -4.71 27.48 -5.11
C ASP A 91 -4.72 25.98 -4.86
N ARG A 92 -3.54 25.35 -4.83
CA ARG A 92 -3.43 23.92 -4.49
C ARG A 92 -3.76 23.62 -3.02
N ARG A 93 -3.53 24.57 -2.12
CA ARG A 93 -3.84 24.44 -0.69
C ARG A 93 -5.33 24.19 -0.44
N VAL A 94 -6.24 24.79 -1.24
CA VAL A 94 -7.69 24.59 -1.06
C VAL A 94 -8.13 23.14 -1.34
N GLN A 95 -7.27 22.36 -1.99
CA GLN A 95 -7.49 20.93 -2.24
C GLN A 95 -7.16 20.06 -1.00
N ALA A 96 -6.54 20.62 0.04
CA ALA A 96 -6.16 19.87 1.23
C ALA A 96 -7.37 19.16 1.85
N SER A 97 -7.22 17.88 2.11
CA SER A 97 -8.28 17.05 2.66
C SER A 97 -7.77 16.16 3.80
N GLN A 98 -8.70 15.68 4.62
CA GLN A 98 -8.37 14.66 5.60
C GLN A 98 -8.16 13.31 4.88
N CYS A 99 -7.19 12.53 5.38
CA CYS A 99 -6.93 11.20 4.88
C CYS A 99 -8.16 10.29 5.01
N ARG A 100 -8.54 9.62 3.91
CA ARG A 100 -9.59 8.62 3.86
C ARG A 100 -9.09 7.31 3.25
N ILE A 101 -7.83 6.95 3.50
CA ILE A 101 -7.26 5.71 2.95
C ILE A 101 -7.94 4.53 3.63
N TYR A 102 -8.78 3.83 2.86
CA TYR A 102 -9.55 2.68 3.34
C TYR A 102 -8.66 1.54 3.81
N GLU A 103 -7.50 1.37 3.18
CA GLU A 103 -6.52 0.35 3.60
C GLU A 103 -6.06 0.55 5.04
N VAL A 104 -5.81 1.78 5.49
CA VAL A 104 -5.44 2.07 6.89
C VAL A 104 -6.52 1.54 7.84
N LYS A 105 -7.78 1.85 7.53
CA LYS A 105 -8.92 1.41 8.35
C LYS A 105 -9.08 -0.10 8.34
N ALA A 106 -8.91 -0.72 7.16
CA ALA A 106 -8.99 -2.17 7.02
C ALA A 106 -7.90 -2.87 7.83
N LEU A 107 -6.63 -2.43 7.72
CA LEU A 107 -5.51 -3.01 8.46
C LEU A 107 -5.65 -2.81 9.96
N GLN A 108 -6.12 -1.64 10.42
CA GLN A 108 -6.41 -1.40 11.84
C GLN A 108 -7.51 -2.33 12.37
N LYS A 109 -8.59 -2.53 11.58
CA LYS A 109 -9.68 -3.43 11.92
C LYS A 109 -9.20 -4.89 11.99
N LEU A 110 -8.39 -5.32 11.02
CA LEU A 110 -7.76 -6.65 11.02
C LEU A 110 -6.88 -6.86 12.25
N ALA A 111 -6.06 -5.88 12.61
CA ALA A 111 -5.21 -5.95 13.80
C ALA A 111 -6.04 -6.08 15.08
N GLN A 112 -7.16 -5.34 15.21
CA GLN A 112 -8.08 -5.43 16.35
C GLN A 112 -8.74 -6.80 16.50
N HIS A 113 -9.03 -7.46 15.38
CA HIS A 113 -9.65 -8.79 15.35
C HIS A 113 -8.63 -9.93 15.38
N HIS A 114 -7.32 -9.63 15.45
CA HIS A 114 -6.24 -10.61 15.34
C HIS A 114 -6.37 -11.51 14.09
N ALA A 115 -6.95 -10.98 13.03
CA ALA A 115 -7.15 -11.68 11.79
C ALA A 115 -5.81 -11.88 11.05
N ASN A 116 -5.57 -13.09 10.56
CA ASN A 116 -4.28 -13.52 10.02
C ASN A 116 -4.20 -13.66 8.48
N PRO A 117 -5.20 -13.26 7.68
CA PRO A 117 -5.13 -13.45 6.23
C PRO A 117 -4.31 -12.38 5.49
N VAL A 118 -3.68 -11.46 6.23
CA VAL A 118 -2.87 -10.37 5.67
C VAL A 118 -1.59 -10.16 6.48
N PRO A 119 -0.56 -9.51 5.90
CA PRO A 119 0.63 -9.13 6.67
C PRO A 119 0.28 -8.26 7.88
N SER A 120 0.95 -8.50 9.00
CA SER A 120 0.70 -7.78 10.24
C SER A 120 1.03 -6.30 10.10
N LEU A 121 0.11 -5.43 10.54
CA LEU A 121 0.36 -3.99 10.67
C LEU A 121 1.27 -3.75 11.89
N LEU A 122 2.47 -3.22 11.65
CA LEU A 122 3.46 -2.95 12.70
C LEU A 122 3.31 -1.55 13.28
N ALA A 123 3.08 -0.55 12.43
CA ALA A 123 2.87 0.83 12.87
C ALA A 123 2.11 1.65 11.81
N VAL A 124 1.47 2.72 12.27
CA VAL A 124 0.87 3.77 11.44
C VAL A 124 1.38 5.12 11.94
N LYS A 125 1.71 6.01 11.02
CA LYS A 125 2.02 7.40 11.34
C LYS A 125 1.27 8.31 10.37
N ASP A 126 0.52 9.24 10.93
CA ASP A 126 -0.13 10.32 10.19
C ASP A 126 0.72 11.58 10.29
N ASP A 127 0.80 12.32 9.20
CA ASP A 127 1.50 13.59 9.08
C ASP A 127 0.76 14.51 8.11
N ILE A 128 1.15 15.76 8.04
CA ILE A 128 0.63 16.75 7.11
C ILE A 128 1.76 17.38 6.30
N GLN A 129 1.46 17.76 5.08
CA GLN A 129 2.41 18.45 4.22
C GLN A 129 2.64 19.88 4.70
N GLY A 130 3.91 20.24 4.88
CA GLY A 130 4.36 21.59 5.15
C GLY A 130 4.43 22.47 3.89
N GLU A 131 5.09 23.61 4.00
CA GLU A 131 5.24 24.62 2.94
C GLU A 131 5.92 24.07 1.67
N ASP A 132 6.82 23.11 1.82
CA ASP A 132 7.50 22.45 0.68
C ASP A 132 6.66 21.32 0.06
N GLY A 133 5.45 21.08 0.56
CA GLY A 133 4.56 20.02 0.07
C GLY A 133 3.84 20.40 -1.22
N TYR A 134 3.35 19.39 -1.94
CA TYR A 134 2.58 19.61 -3.17
C TYR A 134 1.20 20.20 -2.88
N VAL A 135 0.58 19.81 -1.76
CA VAL A 135 -0.69 20.35 -1.25
C VAL A 135 -0.47 20.72 0.21
N LEU A 136 -0.25 22.01 0.48
CA LEU A 136 -0.02 22.50 1.85
C LEU A 136 -1.20 22.12 2.75
N GLY A 137 -0.94 21.45 3.87
CA GLY A 137 -1.97 20.93 4.78
C GLY A 137 -2.59 19.60 4.33
N GLY A 138 -2.25 19.09 3.16
CA GLY A 138 -2.65 17.77 2.70
C GLY A 138 -2.01 16.65 3.52
N TYR A 139 -2.62 15.47 3.54
CA TYR A 139 -2.15 14.35 4.34
C TYR A 139 -0.87 13.70 3.82
N VAL A 140 -0.12 13.13 4.75
CA VAL A 140 0.92 12.11 4.51
C VAL A 140 0.68 10.98 5.49
N VAL A 141 0.54 9.75 4.99
CA VAL A 141 0.32 8.57 5.85
C VAL A 141 1.39 7.54 5.59
N TYR A 142 1.97 7.02 6.66
CA TYR A 142 2.96 5.97 6.63
C TYR A 142 2.36 4.71 7.25
N LEU A 143 2.37 3.62 6.50
CA LEU A 143 2.01 2.29 6.96
C LEU A 143 3.26 1.43 7.01
N LEU A 144 3.56 0.89 8.17
CA LEU A 144 4.62 -0.10 8.33
C LEU A 144 4.00 -1.47 8.53
N PHE A 145 4.34 -2.44 7.69
CA PHE A 145 3.78 -3.78 7.77
C PHE A 145 4.83 -4.87 7.53
N GLU A 146 4.55 -6.04 8.03
CA GLU A 146 5.43 -7.19 7.97
C GLU A 146 5.83 -7.52 6.53
N LYS A 147 7.12 -7.80 6.32
CA LYS A 147 7.58 -8.43 5.09
C LYS A 147 7.39 -9.93 5.21
N VAL A 148 6.37 -10.46 4.56
CA VAL A 148 6.13 -11.90 4.49
C VAL A 148 7.15 -12.54 3.54
N SER A 149 7.78 -13.62 4.01
CA SER A 149 8.70 -14.44 3.20
C SER A 149 7.91 -15.47 2.40
N ALA A 150 7.15 -15.01 1.41
CA ALA A 150 6.28 -15.86 0.62
C ALA A 150 6.30 -15.42 -0.85
N THR A 151 5.81 -16.27 -1.74
CA THR A 151 5.82 -16.03 -3.18
C THR A 151 4.45 -15.49 -3.63
N ARG A 152 4.44 -14.43 -4.43
CA ARG A 152 3.20 -14.00 -5.11
C ARG A 152 2.73 -15.11 -6.04
N ILE A 153 1.43 -15.41 -5.99
CA ILE A 153 0.84 -16.43 -6.87
C ILE A 153 0.90 -16.00 -8.33
N VAL A 154 0.80 -14.70 -8.61
CA VAL A 154 0.98 -14.12 -9.95
C VAL A 154 1.95 -12.96 -9.88
N ASP A 155 2.92 -12.91 -10.80
CA ASP A 155 3.79 -11.74 -10.94
C ASP A 155 3.01 -10.62 -11.67
N ALA A 156 2.69 -9.55 -10.97
CA ALA A 156 2.00 -8.38 -11.51
C ALA A 156 2.79 -7.65 -12.62
N ARG A 157 4.09 -7.97 -12.80
CA ARG A 157 4.94 -7.43 -13.87
C ARG A 157 4.63 -8.01 -15.24
N LEU A 158 3.95 -9.15 -15.25
CA LEU A 158 3.44 -9.76 -16.49
C LEU A 158 2.17 -9.02 -16.89
N GLY A 159 2.30 -7.96 -17.67
CA GLY A 159 1.26 -7.00 -18.05
C GLY A 159 -0.12 -7.57 -18.45
N PRO A 160 -1.13 -6.72 -18.72
CA PRO A 160 -2.54 -7.11 -18.87
C PRO A 160 -2.86 -8.00 -20.10
N SER A 161 -1.90 -8.27 -20.97
CA SER A 161 -2.09 -9.11 -22.16
C SER A 161 -2.29 -10.59 -21.86
N SER A 162 -2.28 -11.03 -20.61
CA SER A 162 -2.28 -12.43 -20.27
C SER A 162 -3.32 -12.87 -19.25
N ILE A 163 -4.60 -12.53 -19.46
CA ILE A 163 -5.67 -13.20 -18.71
C ILE A 163 -5.55 -14.75 -18.86
N MET A 164 -5.11 -15.24 -20.01
CA MET A 164 -4.82 -16.66 -20.24
C MET A 164 -3.57 -17.12 -19.48
N GLU A 165 -2.52 -16.30 -19.42
CA GLU A 165 -1.29 -16.61 -18.65
C GLU A 165 -1.53 -16.50 -17.16
N ARG A 166 -2.37 -15.57 -16.68
CA ARG A 166 -2.82 -15.49 -15.28
C ARG A 166 -3.53 -16.78 -14.81
N ASN A 167 -4.36 -17.36 -15.64
CA ASN A 167 -5.00 -18.64 -15.34
C ASN A 167 -4.03 -19.84 -15.42
N GLY A 168 -2.96 -19.72 -16.23
CA GLY A 168 -1.89 -20.73 -16.35
C GLY A 168 -0.95 -20.77 -15.17
N PHE A 169 -0.84 -19.66 -14.39
CA PHE A 169 0.11 -19.57 -13.29
C PHE A 169 -0.18 -20.56 -12.15
N LEU A 170 -1.43 -20.80 -11.82
CA LEU A 170 -1.79 -21.84 -10.85
C LEU A 170 -1.38 -23.25 -11.33
N GLN A 171 -1.15 -23.46 -12.63
CA GLN A 171 -0.74 -24.76 -13.17
C GLN A 171 0.71 -25.12 -12.84
N GLN A 172 1.55 -24.17 -12.46
CA GLN A 172 2.91 -24.45 -11.98
C GLN A 172 2.92 -25.17 -10.62
N PHE A 173 1.84 -25.05 -9.85
CA PHE A 173 1.70 -25.76 -8.59
C PHE A 173 1.11 -27.17 -8.84
N PRO A 174 1.53 -28.21 -8.09
CA PRO A 174 0.89 -29.51 -8.07
C PRO A 174 -0.61 -29.39 -7.76
N ARG A 175 -1.40 -30.39 -8.18
CA ARG A 175 -2.86 -30.35 -8.00
C ARG A 175 -3.29 -30.21 -6.54
N GLU A 176 -2.59 -30.91 -5.66
CA GLU A 176 -2.80 -30.90 -4.20
C GLU A 176 -2.58 -29.48 -3.66
N GLU A 177 -1.48 -28.86 -4.01
CA GLU A 177 -1.12 -27.51 -3.57
C GLU A 177 -2.10 -26.46 -4.11
N ARG A 178 -2.55 -26.60 -5.37
CA ARG A 178 -3.61 -25.72 -5.92
C ARG A 178 -4.93 -25.84 -5.14
N ASN A 179 -5.26 -27.03 -4.68
CA ASN A 179 -6.48 -27.23 -3.88
C ASN A 179 -6.32 -26.61 -2.50
N GLU A 180 -5.13 -26.70 -1.91
CA GLU A 180 -4.80 -26.06 -0.64
C GLU A 180 -4.90 -24.53 -0.76
N ILE A 181 -4.26 -23.92 -1.78
CA ILE A 181 -4.36 -22.48 -2.06
C ILE A 181 -5.83 -22.04 -2.16
N ARG A 182 -6.68 -22.79 -2.85
CA ARG A 182 -8.12 -22.47 -2.96
C ARG A 182 -8.85 -22.56 -1.62
N ALA A 183 -8.53 -23.57 -0.83
CA ALA A 183 -9.13 -23.75 0.50
C ALA A 183 -8.71 -22.61 1.43
N GLN A 184 -7.43 -22.26 1.46
CA GLN A 184 -6.92 -21.14 2.26
C GLN A 184 -7.50 -19.80 1.82
N PHE A 185 -7.65 -19.56 0.52
CA PHE A 185 -8.32 -18.37 -0.01
C PHE A 185 -9.79 -18.29 0.45
N ALA A 186 -10.54 -19.40 0.37
CA ALA A 186 -11.91 -19.42 0.82
C ALA A 186 -12.05 -19.12 2.31
N ASN A 187 -11.15 -19.67 3.14
CA ASN A 187 -11.11 -19.42 4.58
C ASN A 187 -10.76 -17.96 4.89
N ALA A 188 -9.70 -17.43 4.26
CA ALA A 188 -9.29 -16.05 4.43
C ALA A 188 -10.39 -15.05 4.03
N ASN A 189 -11.04 -15.30 2.88
CA ASN A 189 -12.16 -14.47 2.44
C ASN A 189 -13.36 -14.53 3.39
N ALA A 190 -13.68 -15.72 3.93
CA ALA A 190 -14.75 -15.88 4.92
C ALA A 190 -14.42 -15.11 6.22
N GLU A 191 -13.17 -15.16 6.69
CA GLU A 191 -12.69 -14.40 7.86
C GLU A 191 -12.82 -12.89 7.63
N LEU A 192 -12.39 -12.38 6.46
CA LEU A 192 -12.55 -10.96 6.10
C LEU A 192 -14.02 -10.54 6.07
N CYS A 193 -14.90 -11.35 5.47
CA CYS A 193 -16.34 -11.06 5.41
C CYS A 193 -16.99 -11.01 6.80
N GLN A 194 -16.54 -11.84 7.76
CA GLN A 194 -17.07 -11.84 9.14
C GLN A 194 -16.80 -10.51 9.88
N ILE A 195 -15.80 -9.78 9.44
CA ILE A 195 -15.44 -8.47 9.99
C ILE A 195 -15.74 -7.33 9.00
N ASP A 196 -16.68 -7.52 8.07
CA ASP A 196 -17.10 -6.52 7.07
C ASP A 196 -15.94 -5.91 6.28
N ILE A 197 -14.96 -6.71 5.90
CA ILE A 197 -13.88 -6.31 4.99
C ILE A 197 -14.07 -7.04 3.68
N VAL A 198 -14.12 -6.29 2.58
CA VAL A 198 -14.19 -6.81 1.22
C VAL A 198 -13.01 -6.26 0.43
N HIS A 199 -12.28 -7.15 -0.25
CA HIS A 199 -11.21 -6.73 -1.15
C HIS A 199 -11.81 -6.11 -2.40
N TRP A 200 -11.50 -4.85 -2.67
CA TRP A 200 -12.08 -4.10 -3.78
C TRP A 200 -11.62 -4.63 -5.15
N ASP A 201 -10.36 -5.04 -5.24
CA ASP A 201 -9.75 -5.58 -6.47
C ASP A 201 -9.28 -7.03 -6.22
N PRO A 202 -10.16 -8.02 -6.42
CA PRO A 202 -9.88 -9.42 -6.10
C PRO A 202 -9.03 -10.10 -7.19
N GLY A 203 -7.82 -9.59 -7.44
CA GLY A 203 -6.86 -10.17 -8.38
C GLY A 203 -5.97 -11.25 -7.73
N ALA A 204 -5.57 -12.26 -8.50
CA ALA A 204 -4.62 -13.28 -8.03
C ALA A 204 -3.21 -12.73 -7.78
N ASP A 205 -2.88 -11.57 -8.31
CA ASP A 205 -1.66 -10.81 -8.08
C ASP A 205 -1.59 -10.17 -6.68
N HIS A 206 -2.71 -10.13 -5.96
CA HIS A 206 -2.78 -9.73 -4.55
C HIS A 206 -2.60 -10.89 -3.58
N LEU A 207 -2.49 -12.12 -4.09
CA LEU A 207 -2.33 -13.32 -3.28
C LEU A 207 -0.84 -13.68 -3.13
N ILE A 208 -0.45 -13.95 -1.89
CA ILE A 208 0.90 -14.36 -1.52
C ILE A 208 0.80 -15.75 -0.88
N TRP A 209 1.55 -16.71 -1.38
CA TRP A 209 1.53 -18.09 -0.92
C TRP A 209 2.83 -18.48 -0.22
N ASP A 210 2.73 -18.90 1.03
CA ASP A 210 3.80 -19.51 1.80
C ASP A 210 3.64 -21.04 1.74
N SER A 211 4.40 -21.67 0.86
CA SER A 211 4.33 -23.14 0.67
C SER A 211 4.88 -23.93 1.85
N GLU A 212 5.79 -23.35 2.67
CA GLU A 212 6.34 -24.02 3.84
C GLU A 212 5.32 -24.10 4.97
N ARG A 213 4.49 -23.07 5.09
CA ARG A 213 3.45 -22.99 6.14
C ARG A 213 2.06 -23.37 5.63
N SER A 214 1.91 -23.66 4.34
CA SER A 214 0.61 -23.85 3.67
C SER A 214 -0.37 -22.74 3.99
N LYS A 215 0.07 -21.50 3.88
CA LYS A 215 -0.69 -20.29 4.24
C LYS A 215 -0.73 -19.30 3.09
N LEU A 216 -1.92 -18.70 2.91
CA LEU A 216 -2.16 -17.58 1.99
C LEU A 216 -1.99 -16.26 2.69
#